data_3e0199d03f50bbf983bc078cf277e049
#
_entry.id   3e0199d03f50bbf983bc078cf277e049
#
_cell.length_a   1.000
_cell.length_b   1.000
_cell.length_c   1.000
_cell.angle_alpha   90.00
_cell.angle_beta   90.00
_cell.angle_gamma   90.00
#
_symmetry.space_group_name_H-M   'P 1'
#
loop_
_entity.id
_entity.type
_entity.pdbx_description
1 polymer ?
#
loop_
_entity_poly.entity_id
_entity_poly.type
_entity_poly.pdbx_seq_one_letter_code
_entity_poly.pdbx_strand_id
1 'polypeptide(L)'
;MPRWIFAFILPCLLLSLGVPTQAQAAERELVILTTFSREPLLPLVEEFSRRYQGIEVQIIHRRAQSSVQLLNKSYIQNIDLVLSSSPYLMQNLAQSGKLAALPEPMQTPEWLKPYALPMTEYVATIGYSGAGLVWNQDYLKTHQLPEPKQFSDLAKPVYFGHVTMSTPARSGTTQMMVESILAKYGWQKGWEILLRVGANLATASARSFGVSDYIANGQFAVGPTIDSYALILGRKLDYVQFVYDESFTLMPTYVAQIRQNHNDQYAKAFIEFLMSSAVQTNMEGNDFAKHSVQDQSLVNERFTRLPMGSIIRREECLNDLFDLAITKQLPQLKDTLLAVLEAKAQFARRPSVLAKIEQIERTVFTMPITEQEVDTLAIQIAPNSALSEEQQAESAMLLAEKGHEWQMRLEKQLEQANQELKILLAEEAQ
;
A
#
# COMPACT_ATOMS: atom_id res chain seq x y z
N MET A 1 73.83 -45.37 56.45
CA MET A 1 73.07 -46.21 55.49
C MET A 1 72.22 -45.31 54.61
N PRO A 2 72.63 -45.06 53.37
CA PRO A 2 71.77 -44.19 52.46
C PRO A 2 70.89 -45.04 51.60
N ARG A 3 69.65 -44.64 51.52
CA ARG A 3 68.56 -45.16 50.59
C ARG A 3 68.59 -44.38 49.28
N TRP A 4 68.83 -45.08 48.18
CA TRP A 4 68.75 -44.57 46.83
C TRP A 4 67.28 -44.53 46.40
N ILE A 5 66.85 -43.39 45.97
CA ILE A 5 65.51 -43.21 45.30
C ILE A 5 65.79 -43.04 43.81
N PHE A 6 65.36 -43.99 42.99
CA PHE A 6 65.34 -43.90 41.54
C PHE A 6 64.16 -43.01 41.10
N ALA A 7 64.51 -41.92 40.46
CA ALA A 7 63.51 -41.09 39.79
C ALA A 7 63.27 -41.59 38.34
N PHE A 8 62.07 -42.12 38.07
CA PHE A 8 61.64 -42.43 36.72
C PHE A 8 61.18 -41.14 36.03
N ILE A 9 61.88 -40.71 34.98
CA ILE A 9 61.51 -39.65 34.09
C ILE A 9 60.63 -40.28 32.98
N LEU A 10 59.37 -39.99 33.00
CA LEU A 10 58.43 -40.36 31.96
C LEU A 10 58.33 -39.22 30.91
N PRO A 11 58.66 -39.46 29.65
CA PRO A 11 58.50 -38.42 28.63
C PRO A 11 56.98 -38.24 28.30
N CYS A 12 56.42 -37.09 28.66
CA CYS A 12 55.10 -36.68 28.18
C CYS A 12 55.13 -36.39 26.67
N LEU A 13 54.64 -37.31 25.89
CA LEU A 13 54.35 -37.10 24.46
C LEU A 13 53.11 -36.24 24.37
N LEU A 14 53.27 -34.92 24.16
CA LEU A 14 52.19 -34.01 23.85
C LEU A 14 51.65 -34.31 22.42
N LEU A 15 50.64 -35.16 22.34
CA LEU A 15 49.80 -35.29 21.20
C LEU A 15 48.96 -33.99 21.10
N SER A 16 49.41 -33.05 20.27
CA SER A 16 48.56 -31.92 19.81
C SER A 16 47.43 -32.47 18.96
N LEU A 17 46.31 -32.83 19.60
CA LEU A 17 45.04 -32.98 18.93
C LEU A 17 44.68 -31.61 18.36
N GLY A 18 44.94 -31.42 17.07
CA GLY A 18 44.39 -30.33 16.30
C GLY A 18 42.85 -30.42 16.38
N VAL A 19 42.29 -29.59 17.25
CA VAL A 19 40.84 -29.33 17.21
C VAL A 19 40.57 -28.76 15.83
N PRO A 20 39.77 -29.40 14.97
CA PRO A 20 39.37 -28.75 13.76
C PRO A 20 38.61 -27.48 14.18
N THR A 21 39.19 -26.32 13.91
CA THR A 21 38.48 -25.08 13.93
C THR A 21 37.35 -25.29 12.94
N GLN A 22 36.15 -25.63 13.42
CA GLN A 22 34.95 -25.44 12.64
C GLN A 22 34.96 -23.95 12.28
N ALA A 23 35.43 -23.64 11.07
CA ALA A 23 35.13 -22.40 10.43
C ALA A 23 33.59 -22.33 10.46
N GLN A 24 33.08 -21.51 11.37
CA GLN A 24 31.67 -21.15 11.41
C GLN A 24 31.38 -20.62 10.02
N ALA A 25 30.77 -21.43 9.17
CA ALA A 25 30.29 -21.00 7.88
C ALA A 25 29.41 -19.82 8.25
N ALA A 26 29.82 -18.62 7.87
CA ALA A 26 29.01 -17.44 8.02
C ALA A 26 27.66 -17.83 7.42
N GLU A 27 26.61 -17.80 8.23
CA GLU A 27 25.24 -18.08 7.76
C GLU A 27 25.02 -17.21 6.56
N ARG A 28 24.84 -17.85 5.41
CA ARG A 28 24.58 -17.19 4.14
C ARG A 28 23.10 -16.82 4.13
N GLU A 29 22.78 -15.77 4.87
CA GLU A 29 21.41 -15.27 5.01
C GLU A 29 21.20 -14.03 4.11
N LEU A 30 20.07 -13.96 3.45
CA LEU A 30 19.60 -12.77 2.71
C LEU A 30 18.28 -12.32 3.31
N VAL A 31 18.24 -11.11 3.86
CA VAL A 31 17.06 -10.56 4.53
C VAL A 31 16.37 -9.55 3.63
N ILE A 32 15.12 -9.84 3.27
CA ILE A 32 14.28 -9.01 2.40
C ILE A 32 13.19 -8.36 3.22
N LEU A 33 13.19 -7.04 3.32
CA LEU A 33 12.07 -6.26 3.85
C LEU A 33 11.08 -5.98 2.73
N THR A 34 9.82 -6.33 2.93
CA THR A 34 8.80 -6.15 1.90
C THR A 34 7.49 -5.58 2.42
N THR A 35 6.79 -4.83 1.57
CA THR A 35 5.41 -4.40 1.81
C THR A 35 4.37 -5.36 1.24
N PHE A 36 4.78 -6.35 0.46
CA PHE A 36 3.91 -7.41 -0.06
C PHE A 36 3.66 -8.50 0.98
N SER A 37 2.57 -9.24 0.86
CA SER A 37 2.38 -10.46 1.64
C SER A 37 3.50 -11.47 1.32
N ARG A 38 3.78 -12.31 2.30
CA ARG A 38 4.92 -13.24 2.23
C ARG A 38 4.68 -14.39 1.24
N GLU A 39 3.46 -14.90 1.25
CA GLU A 39 3.08 -16.12 0.53
C GLU A 39 3.38 -16.06 -0.97
N PRO A 40 3.02 -14.97 -1.71
CA PRO A 40 3.34 -14.87 -3.14
C PRO A 40 4.82 -14.81 -3.48
N LEU A 41 5.68 -14.45 -2.51
CA LEU A 41 7.13 -14.37 -2.73
C LEU A 41 7.84 -15.70 -2.50
N LEU A 42 7.24 -16.63 -1.75
CA LEU A 42 7.89 -17.89 -1.38
C LEU A 42 8.39 -18.69 -2.60
N PRO A 43 7.63 -18.88 -3.68
CA PRO A 43 8.11 -19.62 -4.84
C PRO A 43 9.35 -19.00 -5.50
N LEU A 44 9.42 -17.66 -5.57
CA LEU A 44 10.58 -16.93 -6.11
C LEU A 44 11.80 -17.10 -5.21
N VAL A 45 11.59 -17.01 -3.91
CA VAL A 45 12.66 -17.21 -2.90
C VAL A 45 13.18 -18.64 -2.93
N GLU A 46 12.31 -19.63 -3.00
CA GLU A 46 12.70 -21.04 -3.10
C GLU A 46 13.46 -21.34 -4.41
N GLU A 47 13.05 -20.73 -5.53
CA GLU A 47 13.79 -20.88 -6.79
C GLU A 47 15.17 -20.23 -6.69
N PHE A 48 15.28 -19.04 -6.09
CA PHE A 48 16.57 -18.40 -5.84
C PHE A 48 17.46 -19.26 -4.96
N SER A 49 16.97 -19.76 -3.82
CA SER A 49 17.73 -20.61 -2.89
C SER A 49 18.20 -21.92 -3.53
N ARG A 50 17.40 -22.49 -4.44
CA ARG A 50 17.82 -23.67 -5.24
C ARG A 50 18.95 -23.34 -6.22
N ARG A 51 18.91 -22.16 -6.84
CA ARG A 51 19.94 -21.72 -7.80
C ARG A 51 21.24 -21.32 -7.12
N TYR A 52 21.14 -20.71 -5.94
CA TYR A 52 22.27 -20.23 -5.15
C TYR A 52 22.39 -21.06 -3.85
N GLN A 53 22.88 -22.29 -3.99
CA GLN A 53 22.92 -23.27 -2.90
C GLN A 53 23.57 -22.74 -1.63
N GLY A 54 22.88 -22.94 -0.49
CA GLY A 54 23.35 -22.58 0.82
C GLY A 54 23.05 -21.14 1.25
N ILE A 55 22.17 -20.44 0.54
CA ILE A 55 21.64 -19.14 0.99
C ILE A 55 20.25 -19.35 1.58
N GLU A 56 20.08 -18.97 2.85
CA GLU A 56 18.79 -18.85 3.50
C GLU A 56 18.21 -17.45 3.22
N VAL A 57 16.93 -17.37 2.79
CA VAL A 57 16.25 -16.10 2.53
C VAL A 57 15.18 -15.86 3.58
N GLN A 58 15.35 -14.80 4.36
CA GLN A 58 14.37 -14.36 5.34
C GLN A 58 13.51 -13.22 4.76
N ILE A 59 12.19 -13.34 4.90
CA ILE A 59 11.23 -12.29 4.47
C ILE A 59 10.65 -11.61 5.71
N ILE A 60 10.84 -10.30 5.81
CA ILE A 60 10.26 -9.43 6.84
C ILE A 60 9.16 -8.59 6.18
N HIS A 61 7.90 -8.84 6.57
CA HIS A 61 6.78 -8.05 6.07
C HIS A 61 6.49 -6.86 7.01
N ARG A 62 6.44 -5.63 6.45
CA ARG A 62 6.05 -4.40 7.15
C ARG A 62 5.32 -3.44 6.20
N ARG A 63 4.50 -2.52 6.74
CA ARG A 63 3.94 -1.40 5.99
C ARG A 63 5.03 -0.40 5.62
N ALA A 64 4.81 0.44 4.61
CA ALA A 64 5.81 1.40 4.14
C ALA A 64 6.33 2.34 5.24
N GLN A 65 5.45 3.01 5.99
CA GLN A 65 5.85 3.88 7.12
C GLN A 65 6.59 3.10 8.22
N SER A 66 6.11 1.92 8.59
CA SER A 66 6.80 1.07 9.58
C SER A 66 8.15 0.57 9.07
N SER A 67 8.33 0.41 7.76
CA SER A 67 9.60 0.06 7.13
C SER A 67 10.60 1.20 7.22
N VAL A 68 10.18 2.44 6.97
CA VAL A 68 11.01 3.64 7.16
C VAL A 68 11.46 3.76 8.61
N GLN A 69 10.52 3.64 9.56
CA GLN A 69 10.83 3.69 11.00
C GLN A 69 11.79 2.57 11.42
N LEU A 70 11.59 1.35 10.91
CA LEU A 70 12.45 0.20 11.19
C LEU A 70 13.88 0.47 10.72
N LEU A 71 14.04 0.89 9.46
CA LEU A 71 15.35 1.16 8.85
C LEU A 71 16.04 2.40 9.42
N ASN A 72 15.31 3.30 10.08
CA ASN A 72 15.89 4.46 10.77
C ASN A 72 16.49 4.11 12.14
N LYS A 73 16.16 2.94 12.69
CA LYS A 73 16.72 2.50 13.97
C LYS A 73 18.11 1.93 13.76
N SER A 74 19.11 2.50 14.44
CA SER A 74 20.53 2.18 14.28
C SER A 74 20.93 0.74 14.67
N TYR A 75 20.09 0.02 15.41
CA TYR A 75 20.38 -1.34 15.86
C TYR A 75 19.86 -2.45 14.93
N ILE A 76 19.17 -2.11 13.84
CA ILE A 76 18.70 -3.08 12.86
C ILE A 76 19.60 -2.99 11.63
N GLN A 77 20.58 -3.90 11.58
CA GLN A 77 21.60 -3.91 10.54
C GLN A 77 21.49 -5.07 9.55
N ASN A 78 20.47 -5.94 9.70
CA ASN A 78 20.43 -7.20 8.97
C ASN A 78 19.51 -7.19 7.73
N ILE A 79 19.02 -6.02 7.29
CA ILE A 79 18.18 -5.95 6.10
C ILE A 79 19.08 -5.68 4.89
N ASP A 80 19.03 -6.57 3.90
CA ASP A 80 19.85 -6.50 2.70
C ASP A 80 19.10 -5.82 1.54
N LEU A 81 17.81 -6.15 1.40
CA LEU A 81 16.97 -5.69 0.30
C LEU A 81 15.64 -5.12 0.79
N VAL A 82 15.12 -4.17 0.04
CA VAL A 82 13.73 -3.69 0.17
C VAL A 82 12.98 -3.96 -1.12
N LEU A 83 11.82 -4.63 -1.02
CA LEU A 83 10.94 -4.96 -2.14
C LEU A 83 9.55 -4.34 -1.89
N SER A 84 9.12 -3.38 -2.72
CA SER A 84 7.89 -2.62 -2.47
C SER A 84 7.33 -1.96 -3.72
N SER A 85 6.00 -1.68 -3.74
CA SER A 85 5.39 -0.77 -4.71
C SER A 85 5.20 0.65 -4.14
N SER A 86 5.71 0.97 -2.95
CA SER A 86 5.58 2.31 -2.36
C SER A 86 6.66 3.25 -2.87
N PRO A 87 6.31 4.27 -3.67
CA PRO A 87 7.26 5.31 -4.08
C PRO A 87 7.83 6.09 -2.90
N TYR A 88 7.00 6.37 -1.89
CA TYR A 88 7.39 7.05 -0.66
C TYR A 88 8.52 6.31 0.07
N LEU A 89 8.36 4.99 0.29
CA LEU A 89 9.39 4.20 0.95
C LEU A 89 10.73 4.27 0.21
N MET A 90 10.72 4.06 -1.11
CA MET A 90 11.94 4.07 -1.91
C MET A 90 12.60 5.45 -1.95
N GLN A 91 11.82 6.52 -2.12
CA GLN A 91 12.35 7.88 -2.14
C GLN A 91 12.91 8.29 -0.78
N ASN A 92 12.24 7.95 0.33
CA ASN A 92 12.72 8.25 1.68
C ASN A 92 14.06 7.56 1.95
N LEU A 93 14.20 6.28 1.59
CA LEU A 93 15.45 5.55 1.75
C LEU A 93 16.58 6.11 0.88
N ALA A 94 16.29 6.51 -0.36
CA ALA A 94 17.27 7.14 -1.23
C ALA A 94 17.74 8.49 -0.68
N GLN A 95 16.81 9.36 -0.28
CA GLN A 95 17.11 10.69 0.29
C GLN A 95 17.88 10.59 1.62
N SER A 96 17.61 9.57 2.44
CA SER A 96 18.37 9.31 3.67
C SER A 96 19.72 8.62 3.46
N GLY A 97 20.14 8.43 2.19
CA GLY A 97 21.42 7.81 1.85
C GLY A 97 21.54 6.33 2.26
N LYS A 98 20.41 5.67 2.48
CA LYS A 98 20.36 4.27 2.95
C LYS A 98 20.44 3.24 1.82
N LEU A 99 20.26 3.66 0.57
CA LEU A 99 20.35 2.77 -0.58
C LEU A 99 21.79 2.72 -1.13
N ALA A 100 22.22 1.52 -1.50
CA ALA A 100 23.44 1.30 -2.27
C ALA A 100 23.16 1.57 -3.75
N ALA A 101 24.17 2.08 -4.46
CA ALA A 101 24.09 2.17 -5.91
C ALA A 101 24.06 0.75 -6.51
N LEU A 102 23.21 0.55 -7.49
CA LEU A 102 23.14 -0.68 -8.25
C LEU A 102 24.40 -0.80 -9.15
N PRO A 103 24.87 -2.03 -9.45
CA PRO A 103 26.12 -2.24 -10.22
C PRO A 103 26.09 -1.57 -11.60
N GLU A 104 24.95 -1.62 -12.26
CA GLU A 104 24.61 -0.91 -13.49
C GLU A 104 23.22 -0.34 -13.38
N PRO A 105 22.94 0.81 -14.02
CA PRO A 105 21.61 1.39 -13.99
C PRO A 105 20.60 0.40 -14.56
N MET A 106 19.72 -0.12 -13.74
CA MET A 106 18.59 -0.95 -14.17
C MET A 106 17.56 -0.01 -14.80
N GLN A 107 17.65 0.18 -16.11
CA GLN A 107 16.77 1.12 -16.81
C GLN A 107 15.32 0.67 -16.77
N THR A 108 14.48 1.52 -16.19
CA THR A 108 13.02 1.38 -16.34
C THR A 108 12.69 1.62 -17.82
N PRO A 109 11.92 0.74 -18.49
CA PRO A 109 11.53 0.94 -19.88
C PRO A 109 10.86 2.30 -20.10
N GLU A 110 11.08 2.92 -21.26
CA GLU A 110 10.58 4.26 -21.59
C GLU A 110 9.06 4.39 -21.36
N TRP A 111 8.30 3.39 -21.75
CA TRP A 111 6.85 3.37 -21.60
C TRP A 111 6.37 3.34 -20.14
N LEU A 112 7.20 2.81 -19.21
CA LEU A 112 6.87 2.71 -17.78
C LEU A 112 7.38 3.93 -16.97
N LYS A 113 8.32 4.71 -17.51
CA LYS A 113 8.87 5.92 -16.85
C LYS A 113 7.79 6.90 -16.37
N PRO A 114 6.69 7.16 -17.10
CA PRO A 114 5.63 8.07 -16.63
C PRO A 114 4.92 7.61 -15.33
N TYR A 115 5.09 6.35 -14.94
CA TYR A 115 4.47 5.73 -13.77
C TYR A 115 5.49 5.37 -12.68
N ALA A 116 6.79 5.43 -12.99
CA ALA A 116 7.86 4.96 -12.12
C ALA A 116 8.67 6.10 -11.48
N LEU A 117 9.43 5.73 -10.45
CA LEU A 117 10.42 6.62 -9.86
C LEU A 117 11.62 6.83 -10.80
N PRO A 118 12.16 8.03 -10.90
CA PRO A 118 13.30 8.32 -11.81
C PRO A 118 14.66 7.85 -11.26
N MET A 119 14.73 7.18 -10.11
CA MET A 119 15.96 6.87 -9.38
C MET A 119 16.58 5.53 -9.80
N THR A 120 16.90 5.35 -11.09
CA THR A 120 17.42 4.08 -11.62
C THR A 120 18.80 3.69 -11.08
N GLU A 121 19.54 4.63 -10.50
CA GLU A 121 20.84 4.34 -9.86
C GLU A 121 20.72 3.54 -8.55
N TYR A 122 19.59 3.65 -7.83
CA TYR A 122 19.40 3.05 -6.53
C TYR A 122 18.22 2.07 -6.48
N VAL A 123 17.31 2.18 -7.43
CA VAL A 123 16.05 1.45 -7.42
C VAL A 123 15.81 0.80 -8.77
N ALA A 124 15.73 -0.53 -8.80
CA ALA A 124 15.33 -1.27 -9.99
C ALA A 124 13.81 -1.46 -10.03
N THR A 125 13.21 -1.32 -11.20
CA THR A 125 11.82 -1.70 -11.45
C THR A 125 11.78 -3.11 -12.01
N ILE A 126 11.24 -4.07 -11.25
CA ILE A 126 11.27 -5.50 -11.61
C ILE A 126 9.96 -6.02 -12.21
N GLY A 127 8.90 -5.24 -12.15
CA GLY A 127 7.57 -5.58 -12.64
C GLY A 127 6.59 -4.45 -12.36
N TYR A 128 5.34 -4.64 -12.72
CA TYR A 128 4.27 -3.69 -12.41
C TYR A 128 2.92 -4.40 -12.22
N SER A 129 1.95 -3.68 -11.70
CA SER A 129 0.55 -4.11 -11.56
C SER A 129 -0.37 -3.02 -12.07
N GLY A 130 -1.52 -3.41 -12.58
CA GLY A 130 -2.68 -2.56 -12.73
C GLY A 130 -3.58 -2.64 -11.50
N ALA A 131 -4.46 -1.67 -11.34
CA ALA A 131 -5.47 -1.69 -10.31
C ALA A 131 -6.87 -1.68 -10.93
N GLY A 132 -7.84 -2.16 -10.16
CA GLY A 132 -9.21 -2.27 -10.63
C GLY A 132 -10.16 -2.73 -9.54
N LEU A 133 -11.27 -3.32 -9.94
CA LEU A 133 -12.31 -3.80 -9.05
C LEU A 133 -12.37 -5.33 -9.09
N VAL A 134 -12.38 -5.94 -7.91
CA VAL A 134 -12.66 -7.36 -7.71
C VAL A 134 -14.04 -7.51 -7.12
N TRP A 135 -14.83 -8.47 -7.61
CA TRP A 135 -16.15 -8.77 -7.06
C TRP A 135 -16.45 -10.27 -7.06
N ASN A 136 -17.41 -10.64 -6.20
CA ASN A 136 -17.97 -11.97 -6.15
C ASN A 136 -19.26 -12.03 -6.96
N GLN A 137 -19.26 -12.73 -8.08
CA GLN A 137 -20.36 -12.80 -9.01
C GLN A 137 -21.63 -13.43 -8.40
N ASP A 138 -21.46 -14.44 -7.54
CA ASP A 138 -22.60 -15.11 -6.89
C ASP A 138 -23.22 -14.21 -5.81
N TYR A 139 -22.39 -13.46 -5.09
CA TYR A 139 -22.87 -12.44 -4.18
C TYR A 139 -23.69 -11.36 -4.90
N LEU A 140 -23.17 -10.83 -6.04
CA LEU A 140 -23.91 -9.84 -6.84
C LEU A 140 -25.26 -10.36 -7.28
N LYS A 141 -25.34 -11.59 -7.81
CA LYS A 141 -26.59 -12.23 -8.20
C LYS A 141 -27.57 -12.37 -7.04
N THR A 142 -27.10 -12.88 -5.91
CA THR A 142 -27.94 -13.11 -4.71
C THR A 142 -28.55 -11.83 -4.19
N HIS A 143 -27.78 -10.73 -4.20
CA HIS A 143 -28.22 -9.42 -3.70
C HIS A 143 -28.76 -8.50 -4.80
N GLN A 144 -28.90 -8.97 -6.03
CA GLN A 144 -29.39 -8.21 -7.20
C GLN A 144 -28.60 -6.92 -7.46
N LEU A 145 -27.28 -6.97 -7.23
CA LEU A 145 -26.38 -5.85 -7.45
C LEU A 145 -25.88 -5.84 -8.91
N PRO A 146 -25.74 -4.67 -9.54
CA PRO A 146 -25.12 -4.58 -10.87
C PRO A 146 -23.62 -4.90 -10.80
N GLU A 147 -23.07 -5.33 -11.94
CA GLU A 147 -21.62 -5.48 -12.06
C GLU A 147 -20.95 -4.10 -12.11
N PRO A 148 -19.89 -3.87 -11.30
CA PRO A 148 -19.15 -2.61 -11.31
C PRO A 148 -18.23 -2.55 -12.53
N LYS A 149 -18.07 -1.37 -13.12
CA LYS A 149 -17.17 -1.14 -14.26
C LYS A 149 -15.97 -0.25 -13.92
N GLN A 150 -16.14 0.64 -12.96
CA GLN A 150 -15.16 1.62 -12.53
C GLN A 150 -15.36 1.99 -11.07
N PHE A 151 -14.35 2.53 -10.43
CA PHE A 151 -14.37 2.86 -8.99
C PHE A 151 -15.51 3.80 -8.61
N SER A 152 -15.83 4.78 -9.45
CA SER A 152 -16.94 5.71 -9.21
C SER A 152 -18.31 5.04 -9.18
N ASP A 153 -18.46 3.82 -9.72
CA ASP A 153 -19.71 3.07 -9.58
C ASP A 153 -20.00 2.70 -8.13
N LEU A 154 -18.94 2.46 -7.33
CA LEU A 154 -19.05 2.11 -5.92
C LEU A 154 -19.62 3.25 -5.06
N ALA A 155 -19.67 4.48 -5.59
CA ALA A 155 -20.34 5.63 -4.98
C ALA A 155 -21.87 5.60 -5.11
N LYS A 156 -22.43 4.69 -5.93
CA LYS A 156 -23.88 4.56 -6.13
C LYS A 156 -24.53 3.93 -4.89
N PRO A 157 -25.72 4.43 -4.47
CA PRO A 157 -26.41 3.92 -3.28
C PRO A 157 -26.72 2.42 -3.31
N VAL A 158 -26.83 1.81 -4.49
CA VAL A 158 -27.11 0.38 -4.64
C VAL A 158 -26.05 -0.50 -3.98
N TYR A 159 -24.82 0.02 -3.80
CA TYR A 159 -23.73 -0.68 -3.15
C TYR A 159 -23.62 -0.41 -1.63
N PHE A 160 -24.59 0.30 -1.03
CA PHE A 160 -24.57 0.61 0.40
C PHE A 160 -24.43 -0.65 1.26
N GLY A 161 -23.37 -0.72 2.06
CA GLY A 161 -23.05 -1.87 2.92
C GLY A 161 -22.49 -3.10 2.20
N HIS A 162 -22.18 -3.01 0.91
CA HIS A 162 -21.65 -4.12 0.10
C HIS A 162 -20.19 -3.94 -0.36
N VAL A 163 -19.59 -2.79 -0.07
CA VAL A 163 -18.23 -2.44 -0.49
C VAL A 163 -17.24 -2.67 0.65
N THR A 164 -16.05 -3.15 0.33
CA THR A 164 -14.90 -3.14 1.24
C THR A 164 -13.69 -2.52 0.55
N MET A 165 -12.88 -1.78 1.30
CA MET A 165 -11.68 -1.11 0.81
C MET A 165 -10.63 -1.03 1.92
N SER A 166 -9.35 -1.09 1.60
CA SER A 166 -8.30 -0.74 2.55
C SER A 166 -8.16 0.78 2.67
N THR A 167 -7.42 1.25 3.67
CA THR A 167 -7.12 2.68 3.81
C THR A 167 -5.72 3.02 3.28
N PRO A 168 -5.48 4.26 2.81
CA PRO A 168 -4.16 4.70 2.36
C PRO A 168 -3.07 4.50 3.42
N ALA A 169 -3.34 4.85 4.68
CA ALA A 169 -2.41 4.67 5.80
C ALA A 169 -1.98 3.21 6.04
N ARG A 170 -2.78 2.24 5.57
CA ARG A 170 -2.53 0.80 5.76
C ARG A 170 -1.98 0.11 4.51
N SER A 171 -2.09 0.75 3.35
CA SER A 171 -1.75 0.15 2.07
C SER A 171 -1.24 1.20 1.08
N GLY A 172 0.03 1.11 0.70
CA GLY A 172 0.60 1.96 -0.35
C GLY A 172 -0.12 1.81 -1.70
N THR A 173 -0.68 0.64 -1.99
CA THR A 173 -1.54 0.42 -3.16
C THR A 173 -2.82 1.27 -3.09
N THR A 174 -3.48 1.28 -1.94
CA THR A 174 -4.67 2.10 -1.73
C THR A 174 -4.34 3.59 -1.76
N GLN A 175 -3.19 3.98 -1.23
CA GLN A 175 -2.70 5.36 -1.32
C GLN A 175 -2.56 5.80 -2.80
N MET A 176 -1.94 4.96 -3.64
CA MET A 176 -1.82 5.23 -5.07
C MET A 176 -3.18 5.28 -5.79
N MET A 177 -4.16 4.45 -5.38
CA MET A 177 -5.52 4.49 -5.91
C MET A 177 -6.24 5.79 -5.54
N VAL A 178 -6.15 6.24 -4.29
CA VAL A 178 -6.74 7.50 -3.82
C VAL A 178 -6.14 8.67 -4.58
N GLU A 179 -4.83 8.76 -4.69
CA GLU A 179 -4.14 9.78 -5.48
C GLU A 179 -4.56 9.77 -6.95
N SER A 180 -4.78 8.58 -7.52
CA SER A 180 -5.25 8.45 -8.90
C SER A 180 -6.65 9.03 -9.09
N ILE A 181 -7.56 8.80 -8.16
CA ILE A 181 -8.91 9.38 -8.19
C ILE A 181 -8.84 10.92 -8.09
N LEU A 182 -8.01 11.44 -7.18
CA LEU A 182 -7.82 12.88 -7.06
C LEU A 182 -7.18 13.51 -8.30
N ALA A 183 -6.20 12.86 -8.89
CA ALA A 183 -5.57 13.32 -10.13
C ALA A 183 -6.50 13.27 -11.35
N LYS A 184 -7.32 12.20 -11.45
CA LYS A 184 -8.27 12.00 -12.57
C LYS A 184 -9.43 12.98 -12.56
N TYR A 185 -10.03 13.21 -11.38
CA TYR A 185 -11.26 13.96 -11.23
C TYR A 185 -11.09 15.36 -10.63
N GLY A 186 -9.88 15.69 -10.18
CA GLY A 186 -9.59 16.89 -9.39
C GLY A 186 -10.02 16.74 -7.93
N TRP A 187 -9.50 17.63 -7.07
CA TRP A 187 -9.64 17.54 -5.62
C TRP A 187 -11.10 17.40 -5.15
N GLN A 188 -11.97 18.33 -5.52
CA GLN A 188 -13.35 18.36 -5.02
C GLN A 188 -14.16 17.16 -5.50
N LYS A 189 -14.11 16.86 -6.82
CA LYS A 189 -14.88 15.74 -7.37
C LYS A 189 -14.30 14.39 -6.96
N GLY A 190 -12.99 14.28 -6.87
CA GLY A 190 -12.31 13.08 -6.37
C GLY A 190 -12.72 12.77 -4.93
N TRP A 191 -12.71 13.77 -4.04
CA TRP A 191 -13.17 13.60 -2.67
C TRP A 191 -14.67 13.33 -2.57
N GLU A 192 -15.51 13.93 -3.40
CA GLU A 192 -16.93 13.55 -3.46
C GLU A 192 -17.09 12.04 -3.73
N ILE A 193 -16.37 11.52 -4.72
CA ILE A 193 -16.39 10.07 -5.04
C ILE A 193 -15.90 9.26 -3.83
N LEU A 194 -14.75 9.63 -3.24
CA LEU A 194 -14.17 8.92 -2.11
C LEU A 194 -15.08 8.90 -0.88
N LEU A 195 -15.71 10.03 -0.54
CA LEU A 195 -16.65 10.14 0.58
C LEU A 195 -17.91 9.30 0.36
N ARG A 196 -18.47 9.30 -0.87
CA ARG A 196 -19.61 8.45 -1.23
C ARG A 196 -19.27 6.96 -1.18
N VAL A 197 -18.11 6.57 -1.71
CA VAL A 197 -17.60 5.19 -1.57
C VAL A 197 -17.41 4.87 -0.09
N GLY A 198 -16.82 5.80 0.68
CA GLY A 198 -16.65 5.68 2.13
C GLY A 198 -17.98 5.40 2.84
N ALA A 199 -19.04 6.15 2.53
CA ALA A 199 -20.38 5.95 3.10
C ALA A 199 -21.00 4.59 2.71
N ASN A 200 -20.63 4.00 1.58
CA ASN A 200 -21.07 2.69 1.15
C ASN A 200 -20.26 1.53 1.72
N LEU A 201 -19.14 1.80 2.41
CA LEU A 201 -18.30 0.74 2.97
C LEU A 201 -19.04 -0.07 4.04
N ALA A 202 -19.01 -1.38 3.91
CA ALA A 202 -19.37 -2.27 5.01
C ALA A 202 -18.29 -2.24 6.10
N THR A 203 -17.02 -2.26 5.68
CA THR A 203 -15.85 -2.20 6.56
C THR A 203 -14.61 -1.70 5.82
N ALA A 204 -13.65 -1.19 6.59
CA ALA A 204 -12.31 -0.89 6.11
C ALA A 204 -11.36 -2.06 6.40
N SER A 205 -10.82 -2.68 5.35
CA SER A 205 -9.84 -3.77 5.48
C SER A 205 -8.51 -3.26 6.07
N ALA A 206 -7.86 -4.11 6.82
CA ALA A 206 -6.55 -3.81 7.40
C ALA A 206 -5.43 -3.75 6.33
N ARG A 207 -5.62 -4.36 5.15
CA ARG A 207 -4.62 -4.46 4.06
C ARG A 207 -5.32 -4.63 2.71
N SER A 208 -4.62 -4.27 1.61
CA SER A 208 -5.15 -4.40 0.25
C SER A 208 -5.50 -5.85 -0.13
N PHE A 209 -4.68 -6.83 0.22
CA PHE A 209 -4.98 -8.24 -0.05
C PHE A 209 -6.19 -8.75 0.74
N GLY A 210 -6.46 -8.20 1.95
CA GLY A 210 -7.65 -8.53 2.72
C GLY A 210 -8.95 -8.14 2.02
N VAL A 211 -8.93 -7.16 1.10
CA VAL A 211 -10.09 -6.84 0.25
C VAL A 211 -10.45 -8.03 -0.63
N SER A 212 -9.45 -8.58 -1.35
CA SER A 212 -9.65 -9.73 -2.22
C SER A 212 -10.09 -10.98 -1.45
N ASP A 213 -9.54 -11.20 -0.25
CA ASP A 213 -9.92 -12.33 0.61
C ASP A 213 -11.38 -12.20 1.10
N TYR A 214 -11.83 -11.02 1.51
CA TYR A 214 -13.22 -10.80 1.91
C TYR A 214 -14.21 -11.05 0.78
N ILE A 215 -13.85 -10.63 -0.45
CA ILE A 215 -14.65 -10.86 -1.65
C ILE A 215 -14.68 -12.35 -2.00
N ALA A 216 -13.54 -13.02 -2.00
CA ALA A 216 -13.44 -14.45 -2.29
C ALA A 216 -14.24 -15.30 -1.29
N ASN A 217 -14.26 -14.90 -0.02
CA ASN A 217 -15.02 -15.58 1.04
C ASN A 217 -16.52 -15.19 1.09
N GLY A 218 -17.00 -14.35 0.16
CA GLY A 218 -18.39 -13.94 0.08
C GLY A 218 -18.86 -13.06 1.26
N GLN A 219 -17.93 -12.39 1.95
CA GLN A 219 -18.28 -11.49 3.05
C GLN A 219 -18.81 -10.15 2.53
N PHE A 220 -18.27 -9.68 1.40
CA PHE A 220 -18.70 -8.45 0.73
C PHE A 220 -18.77 -8.67 -0.78
N ALA A 221 -19.46 -7.74 -1.46
CA ALA A 221 -19.71 -7.85 -2.89
C ALA A 221 -18.49 -7.47 -3.73
N VAL A 222 -17.88 -6.33 -3.43
CA VAL A 222 -16.92 -5.65 -4.33
C VAL A 222 -15.93 -4.79 -3.56
N GLY A 223 -14.75 -4.61 -4.13
CA GLY A 223 -13.76 -3.66 -3.63
C GLY A 223 -12.61 -3.41 -4.61
N PRO A 224 -11.88 -2.29 -4.45
CA PRO A 224 -10.70 -2.00 -5.26
C PRO A 224 -9.50 -2.84 -4.81
N THR A 225 -8.74 -3.37 -5.78
CA THR A 225 -7.52 -4.14 -5.53
C THR A 225 -6.56 -4.04 -6.71
N ILE A 226 -5.35 -4.57 -6.53
CA ILE A 226 -4.42 -4.79 -7.65
C ILE A 226 -4.70 -6.15 -8.30
N ASP A 227 -4.37 -6.23 -9.58
CA ASP A 227 -4.56 -7.40 -10.42
C ASP A 227 -3.93 -8.68 -9.85
N SER A 228 -2.72 -8.60 -9.30
CA SER A 228 -2.00 -9.77 -8.79
C SER A 228 -2.81 -10.55 -7.74
N TYR A 229 -3.54 -9.88 -6.85
CA TYR A 229 -4.40 -10.59 -5.88
C TYR A 229 -5.67 -11.15 -6.53
N ALA A 230 -6.31 -10.36 -7.40
CA ALA A 230 -7.54 -10.76 -8.08
C ALA A 230 -7.31 -11.91 -9.05
N LEU A 231 -6.21 -11.87 -9.83
CA LEU A 231 -5.87 -12.91 -10.81
C LEU A 231 -5.54 -14.24 -10.16
N ILE A 232 -4.80 -14.23 -9.02
CA ILE A 232 -4.53 -15.46 -8.27
C ILE A 232 -5.82 -16.11 -7.78
N LEU A 233 -6.76 -15.31 -7.27
CA LEU A 233 -8.04 -15.81 -6.79
C LEU A 233 -8.93 -16.29 -7.96
N GLY A 234 -9.02 -15.52 -9.06
CA GLY A 234 -9.79 -15.87 -10.24
C GLY A 234 -9.33 -17.16 -10.93
N ARG A 235 -8.03 -17.54 -10.80
CA ARG A 235 -7.54 -18.85 -11.27
C ARG A 235 -8.09 -20.04 -10.47
N LYS A 236 -8.55 -19.80 -9.24
CA LYS A 236 -9.00 -20.85 -8.29
C LYS A 236 -10.51 -20.83 -8.07
N LEU A 237 -11.16 -19.68 -8.30
CA LEU A 237 -12.54 -19.40 -7.90
C LEU A 237 -13.27 -18.74 -9.07
N ASP A 238 -14.07 -19.48 -9.82
CA ASP A 238 -14.76 -18.99 -11.03
C ASP A 238 -15.73 -17.86 -10.77
N TYR A 239 -16.22 -17.71 -9.55
CA TYR A 239 -17.10 -16.63 -9.13
C TYR A 239 -16.38 -15.34 -8.76
N VAL A 240 -15.05 -15.33 -8.67
CA VAL A 240 -14.26 -14.12 -8.46
C VAL A 240 -13.92 -13.51 -9.81
N GLN A 241 -14.39 -12.29 -10.03
CA GLN A 241 -14.20 -11.55 -11.26
C GLN A 241 -13.40 -10.30 -11.01
N PHE A 242 -12.73 -9.77 -12.04
CA PHE A 242 -11.91 -8.58 -11.96
C PHE A 242 -12.01 -7.74 -13.24
N VAL A 243 -11.99 -6.42 -13.08
CA VAL A 243 -11.89 -5.46 -14.19
C VAL A 243 -10.87 -4.38 -13.85
N TYR A 244 -10.00 -4.05 -14.81
CA TYR A 244 -9.11 -2.90 -14.67
C TYR A 244 -9.90 -1.60 -14.70
N ASP A 245 -9.47 -0.62 -13.90
CA ASP A 245 -10.02 0.74 -13.92
C ASP A 245 -8.93 1.74 -14.35
N GLU A 246 -9.12 2.34 -15.50
CA GLU A 246 -8.20 3.33 -16.08
C GLU A 246 -8.15 4.66 -15.29
N SER A 247 -9.03 4.83 -14.29
CA SER A 247 -8.93 5.93 -13.31
C SER A 247 -7.73 5.75 -12.39
N PHE A 248 -7.24 4.52 -12.22
CA PHE A 248 -6.06 4.24 -11.43
C PHE A 248 -4.78 4.36 -12.25
N THR A 249 -3.66 4.48 -11.56
CA THR A 249 -2.32 4.46 -12.14
C THR A 249 -1.78 3.03 -12.25
N LEU A 250 -0.81 2.82 -13.11
CA LEU A 250 0.03 1.63 -13.03
C LEU A 250 0.96 1.73 -11.81
N MET A 251 1.23 0.59 -11.20
CA MET A 251 1.97 0.49 -9.93
C MET A 251 3.24 -0.34 -10.13
N PRO A 252 4.39 0.29 -10.41
CA PRO A 252 5.66 -0.40 -10.50
C PRO A 252 6.01 -1.13 -9.21
N THR A 253 6.72 -2.23 -9.35
CA THR A 253 7.31 -2.99 -8.24
C THR A 253 8.80 -2.73 -8.22
N TYR A 254 9.27 -2.18 -7.12
CA TYR A 254 10.64 -1.75 -6.93
C TYR A 254 11.42 -2.72 -6.07
N VAL A 255 12.69 -2.88 -6.37
CA VAL A 255 13.68 -3.49 -5.47
C VAL A 255 14.87 -2.56 -5.31
N ALA A 256 15.39 -2.45 -4.09
CA ALA A 256 16.57 -1.66 -3.77
C ALA A 256 17.45 -2.38 -2.75
N GLN A 257 18.76 -2.21 -2.86
CA GLN A 257 19.73 -2.74 -1.94
C GLN A 257 20.01 -1.74 -0.83
N ILE A 258 20.02 -2.20 0.43
CA ILE A 258 20.40 -1.37 1.58
C ILE A 258 21.91 -1.21 1.63
N ARG A 259 22.37 0.02 1.85
CA ARG A 259 23.80 0.33 2.05
C ARG A 259 24.29 -0.29 3.37
N GLN A 260 25.52 -0.76 3.41
CA GLN A 260 26.16 -1.36 4.60
C GLN A 260 25.52 -2.70 5.03
N ASN A 261 25.00 -3.47 4.08
CA ASN A 261 24.63 -4.85 4.35
C ASN A 261 25.86 -5.77 4.41
N HIS A 262 25.69 -6.92 5.05
CA HIS A 262 26.78 -7.89 5.18
C HIS A 262 26.90 -8.82 3.96
N ASN A 263 25.92 -8.81 3.06
CA ASN A 263 25.73 -9.80 1.97
C ASN A 263 25.55 -9.16 0.60
N ASP A 264 26.37 -8.17 0.25
CA ASP A 264 26.31 -7.42 -1.00
C ASP A 264 26.17 -8.31 -2.25
N GLN A 265 26.95 -9.39 -2.33
CA GLN A 265 26.94 -10.28 -3.49
C GLN A 265 25.61 -11.04 -3.64
N TYR A 266 24.94 -11.41 -2.54
CA TYR A 266 23.66 -12.13 -2.58
C TYR A 266 22.51 -11.19 -2.85
N ALA A 267 22.56 -9.96 -2.33
CA ALA A 267 21.60 -8.91 -2.64
C ALA A 267 21.61 -8.58 -4.14
N LYS A 268 22.80 -8.38 -4.73
CA LYS A 268 22.97 -8.18 -6.18
C LYS A 268 22.46 -9.37 -6.99
N ALA A 269 22.87 -10.59 -6.60
CA ALA A 269 22.43 -11.80 -7.27
C ALA A 269 20.92 -11.99 -7.23
N PHE A 270 20.24 -11.58 -6.14
CA PHE A 270 18.79 -11.63 -6.06
C PHE A 270 18.12 -10.62 -7.01
N ILE A 271 18.63 -9.39 -7.12
CA ILE A 271 18.14 -8.39 -8.08
C ILE A 271 18.32 -8.91 -9.51
N GLU A 272 19.51 -9.40 -9.86
CA GLU A 272 19.81 -9.99 -11.15
C GLU A 272 18.90 -11.19 -11.47
N PHE A 273 18.65 -12.04 -10.47
CA PHE A 273 17.72 -13.17 -10.58
C PHE A 273 16.29 -12.66 -10.93
N LEU A 274 15.77 -11.67 -10.21
CA LEU A 274 14.44 -11.10 -10.48
C LEU A 274 14.34 -10.49 -11.88
N MET A 275 15.43 -9.92 -12.40
CA MET A 275 15.51 -9.32 -13.73
C MET A 275 15.83 -10.33 -14.83
N SER A 276 16.17 -11.57 -14.49
CA SER A 276 16.53 -12.61 -15.47
C SER A 276 15.35 -12.95 -16.39
N SER A 277 15.64 -13.28 -17.65
CA SER A 277 14.61 -13.66 -18.62
C SER A 277 13.74 -14.82 -18.12
N ALA A 278 14.30 -15.78 -17.37
CA ALA A 278 13.55 -16.90 -16.82
C ALA A 278 12.47 -16.45 -15.84
N VAL A 279 12.77 -15.50 -14.94
CA VAL A 279 11.79 -14.94 -14.00
C VAL A 279 10.82 -14.02 -14.73
N GLN A 280 11.32 -13.13 -15.58
CA GLN A 280 10.50 -12.14 -16.28
C GLN A 280 9.46 -12.81 -17.20
N THR A 281 9.80 -13.87 -17.92
CA THR A 281 8.85 -14.60 -18.79
C THR A 281 7.73 -15.28 -17.97
N ASN A 282 8.00 -15.68 -16.73
CA ASN A 282 7.03 -16.36 -15.86
C ASN A 282 6.42 -15.46 -14.78
N MET A 283 6.66 -14.15 -14.84
CA MET A 283 6.28 -13.22 -13.77
C MET A 283 4.77 -13.20 -13.50
N GLU A 284 3.94 -13.25 -14.53
CA GLU A 284 2.47 -13.34 -14.38
C GLU A 284 2.00 -14.72 -13.96
N GLY A 285 2.68 -15.77 -14.43
CA GLY A 285 2.28 -17.15 -14.19
C GLY A 285 2.54 -17.64 -12.78
N ASN A 286 3.46 -17.03 -12.05
CA ASN A 286 3.81 -17.37 -10.67
C ASN A 286 2.84 -16.74 -9.64
N ASP A 287 2.98 -17.10 -8.38
CA ASP A 287 2.13 -16.59 -7.30
C ASP A 287 2.38 -15.11 -6.97
N PHE A 288 3.49 -14.51 -7.42
CA PHE A 288 3.73 -13.08 -7.31
C PHE A 288 2.86 -12.28 -8.28
N ALA A 289 2.51 -12.89 -9.42
CA ALA A 289 1.55 -12.42 -10.42
C ALA A 289 1.70 -10.94 -10.79
N LYS A 290 2.93 -10.51 -11.08
CA LYS A 290 3.22 -9.17 -11.60
C LYS A 290 3.36 -9.23 -13.11
N HIS A 291 3.02 -8.14 -13.78
CA HIS A 291 3.38 -7.97 -15.18
C HIS A 291 4.89 -7.76 -15.30
N SER A 292 5.47 -8.41 -16.29
CA SER A 292 6.89 -8.25 -16.62
C SER A 292 7.19 -6.84 -17.11
N VAL A 293 8.36 -6.30 -16.77
CA VAL A 293 8.84 -5.03 -17.37
C VAL A 293 9.10 -5.15 -18.87
N GLN A 294 9.11 -6.36 -19.44
CA GLN A 294 9.23 -6.62 -20.87
C GLN A 294 7.88 -6.65 -21.59
N ASP A 295 6.77 -6.75 -20.84
CA ASP A 295 5.40 -6.78 -21.37
C ASP A 295 4.69 -5.45 -21.13
N GLN A 296 4.21 -4.83 -22.21
CA GLN A 296 3.42 -3.61 -22.17
C GLN A 296 1.95 -3.81 -22.59
N SER A 297 1.50 -5.04 -22.67
CA SER A 297 0.17 -5.39 -23.18
C SER A 297 -0.98 -4.73 -22.41
N LEU A 298 -0.81 -4.53 -21.11
CA LEU A 298 -1.78 -3.83 -20.26
C LEU A 298 -1.75 -2.30 -20.50
N VAL A 299 -0.64 -1.76 -21.01
CA VAL A 299 -0.43 -0.31 -21.03
C VAL A 299 -1.24 0.34 -22.15
N ASN A 300 -2.07 1.28 -21.78
CA ASN A 300 -2.71 2.20 -22.71
C ASN A 300 -2.58 3.64 -22.16
N GLU A 301 -2.81 4.64 -23.02
CA GLU A 301 -2.67 6.05 -22.66
C GLU A 301 -3.75 6.55 -21.66
N ARG A 302 -4.72 5.73 -21.31
CA ARG A 302 -5.88 6.09 -20.47
C ARG A 302 -5.60 5.96 -18.98
N PHE A 303 -4.60 5.12 -18.58
CA PHE A 303 -4.20 5.02 -17.18
C PHE A 303 -3.73 6.36 -16.64
N THR A 304 -4.21 6.71 -15.45
CA THR A 304 -3.87 7.98 -14.81
C THR A 304 -2.37 8.05 -14.49
N ARG A 305 -1.72 9.14 -14.93
CA ARG A 305 -0.32 9.44 -14.59
C ARG A 305 -0.27 10.33 -13.35
N LEU A 306 0.60 10.00 -12.43
CA LEU A 306 0.71 10.71 -11.16
C LEU A 306 1.96 11.59 -11.09
N PRO A 307 1.84 12.81 -10.56
CA PRO A 307 2.99 13.66 -10.28
C PRO A 307 3.74 13.16 -9.04
N MET A 308 4.60 12.14 -9.21
CA MET A 308 5.23 11.40 -8.11
C MET A 308 5.84 12.29 -7.03
N GLY A 309 6.46 13.42 -7.39
CA GLY A 309 7.05 14.34 -6.42
C GLY A 309 6.04 14.95 -5.45
N SER A 310 4.84 15.29 -5.93
CA SER A 310 3.78 15.87 -5.10
C SER A 310 3.12 14.82 -4.22
N ILE A 311 2.76 13.66 -4.80
CA ILE A 311 2.06 12.61 -4.04
C ILE A 311 2.92 12.02 -2.93
N ILE A 312 4.21 11.84 -3.17
CA ILE A 312 5.13 11.34 -2.14
C ILE A 312 5.24 12.34 -1.01
N ARG A 313 5.33 13.64 -1.32
CA ARG A 313 5.45 14.70 -0.32
C ARG A 313 4.23 14.76 0.58
N ARG A 314 3.01 14.66 0.02
CA ARG A 314 1.75 14.79 0.76
C ARG A 314 1.18 13.47 1.29
N GLU A 315 1.90 12.33 1.12
CA GLU A 315 1.40 11.01 1.50
C GLU A 315 0.89 10.96 2.93
N GLU A 316 1.66 11.48 3.88
CA GLU A 316 1.31 11.45 5.30
C GLU A 316 0.07 12.31 5.59
N CYS A 317 0.02 13.54 5.07
CA CYS A 317 -1.14 14.43 5.21
C CYS A 317 -2.41 13.85 4.58
N LEU A 318 -2.28 13.25 3.38
CA LEU A 318 -3.42 12.66 2.68
C LEU A 318 -3.94 11.40 3.38
N ASN A 319 -3.04 10.58 3.92
CA ASN A 319 -3.39 9.41 4.69
C ASN A 319 -4.19 9.79 5.95
N ASP A 320 -3.73 10.80 6.67
CA ASP A 320 -4.43 11.31 7.85
C ASP A 320 -5.78 11.93 7.47
N LEU A 321 -5.82 12.73 6.40
CA LEU A 321 -7.08 13.33 5.94
C LEU A 321 -8.10 12.26 5.54
N PHE A 322 -7.67 11.18 4.86
CA PHE A 322 -8.56 10.07 4.52
C PHE A 322 -9.10 9.37 5.77
N ASP A 323 -8.23 9.11 6.75
CA ASP A 323 -8.65 8.47 7.99
C ASP A 323 -9.61 9.37 8.80
N LEU A 324 -9.38 10.69 8.83
CA LEU A 324 -10.27 11.66 9.47
C LEU A 324 -11.63 11.76 8.77
N ALA A 325 -11.62 11.82 7.45
CA ALA A 325 -12.82 12.08 6.67
C ALA A 325 -13.70 10.82 6.47
N ILE A 326 -13.11 9.64 6.44
CA ILE A 326 -13.81 8.39 6.11
C ILE A 326 -13.71 7.38 7.26
N THR A 327 -12.49 6.94 7.62
CA THR A 327 -12.35 5.80 8.53
C THR A 327 -12.89 6.08 9.92
N LYS A 328 -12.57 7.24 10.49
CA LYS A 328 -13.01 7.64 11.83
C LYS A 328 -14.49 8.03 11.87
N GLN A 329 -15.03 8.53 10.76
CA GLN A 329 -16.42 8.96 10.65
C GLN A 329 -17.32 7.91 9.95
N LEU A 330 -16.84 6.71 9.72
CA LEU A 330 -17.57 5.69 8.96
C LEU A 330 -19.00 5.44 9.46
N PRO A 331 -19.27 5.28 10.77
CA PRO A 331 -20.63 5.11 11.25
C PRO A 331 -21.53 6.32 10.92
N GLN A 332 -21.06 7.53 11.21
CA GLN A 332 -21.81 8.77 10.98
C GLN A 332 -22.08 9.01 9.49
N LEU A 333 -21.10 8.76 8.61
CA LEU A 333 -21.28 8.87 7.16
C LEU A 333 -22.34 7.89 6.66
N LYS A 334 -22.34 6.66 7.15
CA LYS A 334 -23.34 5.64 6.79
C LYS A 334 -24.74 6.03 7.26
N ASP A 335 -24.87 6.44 8.52
CA ASP A 335 -26.16 6.84 9.09
C ASP A 335 -26.73 8.07 8.34
N THR A 336 -25.87 9.04 8.01
CA THR A 336 -26.27 10.23 7.25
C THR A 336 -26.69 9.87 5.83
N LEU A 337 -25.95 9.01 5.13
CA LEU A 337 -26.34 8.56 3.79
C LEU A 337 -27.67 7.83 3.83
N LEU A 338 -27.88 6.94 4.79
CA LEU A 338 -29.14 6.20 4.95
C LEU A 338 -30.30 7.16 5.16
N ALA A 339 -30.17 8.13 6.07
CA ALA A 339 -31.20 9.15 6.32
C ALA A 339 -31.52 9.98 5.07
N VAL A 340 -30.51 10.36 4.28
CA VAL A 340 -30.70 11.06 3.00
C VAL A 340 -31.44 10.18 2.00
N LEU A 341 -31.12 8.90 1.88
CA LEU A 341 -31.77 7.97 0.96
C LEU A 341 -33.23 7.73 1.35
N GLU A 342 -33.52 7.55 2.62
CA GLU A 342 -34.88 7.42 3.16
C GLU A 342 -35.72 8.69 2.89
N ALA A 343 -35.14 9.85 3.15
CA ALA A 343 -35.79 11.13 2.84
C ALA A 343 -36.08 11.29 1.34
N LYS A 344 -35.14 10.94 0.47
CA LYS A 344 -35.37 10.96 -0.99
C LYS A 344 -36.48 10.01 -1.42
N ALA A 345 -36.54 8.82 -0.83
CA ALA A 345 -37.59 7.86 -1.12
C ALA A 345 -38.98 8.37 -0.64
N GLN A 346 -39.02 8.92 0.58
CA GLN A 346 -40.25 9.50 1.14
C GLN A 346 -40.80 10.66 0.31
N PHE A 347 -39.94 11.55 -0.17
CA PHE A 347 -40.30 12.75 -0.90
C PHE A 347 -40.11 12.64 -2.41
N ALA A 348 -40.04 11.41 -2.96
CA ALA A 348 -39.77 11.16 -4.40
C ALA A 348 -40.73 11.91 -5.37
N ARG A 349 -41.93 12.24 -4.92
CA ARG A 349 -42.97 12.97 -5.71
C ARG A 349 -43.03 14.48 -5.41
N ARG A 350 -42.10 15.02 -4.62
CA ARG A 350 -42.04 16.43 -4.20
C ARG A 350 -40.74 17.10 -4.69
N PRO A 351 -40.66 17.58 -5.95
CA PRO A 351 -39.40 18.06 -6.54
C PRO A 351 -38.69 19.17 -5.75
N SER A 352 -39.45 20.10 -5.13
CA SER A 352 -38.91 21.19 -4.32
C SER A 352 -38.22 20.68 -3.05
N VAL A 353 -38.76 19.63 -2.41
CA VAL A 353 -38.17 18.99 -1.23
C VAL A 353 -36.96 18.17 -1.62
N LEU A 354 -37.05 17.41 -2.73
CA LEU A 354 -35.93 16.68 -3.27
C LEU A 354 -34.71 17.56 -3.54
N ALA A 355 -34.94 18.74 -4.14
CA ALA A 355 -33.86 19.69 -4.42
C ALA A 355 -33.15 20.17 -3.13
N LYS A 356 -33.92 20.38 -2.03
CA LYS A 356 -33.34 20.71 -0.71
C LYS A 356 -32.54 19.53 -0.14
N ILE A 357 -33.08 18.31 -0.21
CA ILE A 357 -32.39 17.08 0.25
C ILE A 357 -31.08 16.88 -0.55
N GLU A 358 -31.11 17.08 -1.86
CA GLU A 358 -29.92 17.00 -2.71
C GLU A 358 -28.87 18.08 -2.37
N GLN A 359 -29.30 19.27 -1.95
CA GLN A 359 -28.37 20.30 -1.47
C GLN A 359 -27.70 19.88 -0.18
N ILE A 360 -28.44 19.33 0.78
CA ILE A 360 -27.90 18.78 2.03
C ILE A 360 -26.91 17.64 1.73
N GLU A 361 -27.29 16.73 0.83
CA GLU A 361 -26.40 15.64 0.41
C GLU A 361 -25.11 16.17 -0.23
N ARG A 362 -25.15 17.21 -1.05
CA ARG A 362 -23.95 17.85 -1.61
C ARG A 362 -23.05 18.37 -0.50
N THR A 363 -23.60 18.98 0.55
CA THR A 363 -22.83 19.42 1.72
C THR A 363 -22.11 18.24 2.39
N VAL A 364 -22.80 17.11 2.61
CA VAL A 364 -22.19 15.90 3.22
C VAL A 364 -20.96 15.42 2.45
N PHE A 365 -21.04 15.42 1.11
CA PHE A 365 -19.99 14.84 0.26
C PHE A 365 -19.03 15.89 -0.36
N THR A 366 -19.02 17.10 0.16
CA THR A 366 -18.04 18.14 -0.21
C THR A 366 -16.88 18.13 0.77
N MET A 367 -15.63 18.05 0.29
CA MET A 367 -14.45 18.13 1.13
C MET A 367 -14.23 19.58 1.60
N PRO A 368 -14.30 19.87 2.91
CA PRO A 368 -14.12 21.24 3.42
C PRO A 368 -12.65 21.65 3.52
N ILE A 369 -11.71 20.73 3.35
CA ILE A 369 -10.25 20.97 3.33
C ILE A 369 -9.80 21.09 1.88
N THR A 370 -9.04 22.13 1.56
CA THR A 370 -8.54 22.40 0.22
C THR A 370 -7.25 21.62 -0.08
N GLU A 371 -6.98 21.36 -1.37
CA GLU A 371 -5.71 20.78 -1.80
C GLU A 371 -4.53 21.64 -1.38
N GLN A 372 -4.67 22.98 -1.48
CA GLN A 372 -3.64 23.94 -1.09
C GLN A 372 -3.28 23.84 0.41
N GLU A 373 -4.27 23.62 1.29
CA GLU A 373 -4.01 23.44 2.73
C GLU A 373 -3.17 22.18 2.98
N VAL A 374 -3.51 21.08 2.30
CA VAL A 374 -2.77 19.82 2.41
C VAL A 374 -1.34 19.96 1.85
N ASP A 375 -1.19 20.57 0.69
CA ASP A 375 0.12 20.75 0.06
C ASP A 375 1.01 21.70 0.87
N THR A 376 0.43 22.75 1.46
CA THR A 376 1.15 23.69 2.34
C THR A 376 1.66 22.98 3.59
N LEU A 377 0.80 22.19 4.25
CA LEU A 377 1.22 21.39 5.40
C LEU A 377 2.28 20.37 5.01
N ALA A 378 2.12 19.69 3.89
CA ALA A 378 3.08 18.70 3.39
C ALA A 378 4.47 19.29 3.12
N ILE A 379 4.54 20.55 2.68
CA ILE A 379 5.82 21.26 2.53
C ILE A 379 6.46 21.57 3.88
N GLN A 380 5.66 21.93 4.89
CA GLN A 380 6.14 22.28 6.23
C GLN A 380 6.66 21.08 7.00
N ILE A 381 5.99 19.91 6.85
CA ILE A 381 6.38 18.67 7.54
C ILE A 381 7.23 17.73 6.67
N ALA A 382 7.58 18.18 5.42
CA ALA A 382 8.28 17.33 4.46
C ALA A 382 9.47 16.62 5.11
N PRO A 383 9.54 15.29 5.03
CA PRO A 383 10.59 14.51 5.66
C PRO A 383 11.92 14.88 5.00
N ASN A 384 12.65 15.75 5.65
CA ASN A 384 14.06 15.87 5.40
C ASN A 384 14.71 14.77 6.25
N SER A 385 15.23 13.74 5.65
CA SER A 385 15.90 12.61 6.32
C SER A 385 17.10 13.04 7.18
N ALA A 386 17.47 14.31 7.08
CA ALA A 386 18.49 14.96 7.90
C ALA A 386 17.91 15.73 9.11
N LEU A 387 16.59 15.68 9.36
CA LEU A 387 15.97 16.35 10.50
C LEU A 387 16.43 15.74 11.82
N SER A 388 16.74 16.60 12.80
CA SER A 388 16.98 16.19 14.18
C SER A 388 15.71 15.57 14.79
N GLU A 389 15.84 14.81 15.87
CA GLU A 389 14.68 14.25 16.61
C GLU A 389 13.71 15.37 17.05
N GLU A 390 14.22 16.53 17.40
CA GLU A 390 13.43 17.71 17.77
C GLU A 390 12.59 18.21 16.58
N GLN A 391 13.17 18.34 15.40
CA GLN A 391 12.47 18.74 14.19
C GLN A 391 11.43 17.70 13.73
N GLN A 392 11.71 16.42 13.93
CA GLN A 392 10.74 15.36 13.66
C GLN A 392 9.54 15.43 14.62
N ALA A 393 9.79 15.71 15.90
CA ALA A 393 8.75 15.93 16.91
C ALA A 393 7.91 17.18 16.59
N GLU A 394 8.53 18.27 16.17
CA GLU A 394 7.84 19.50 15.76
C GLU A 394 6.94 19.26 14.54
N SER A 395 7.42 18.54 13.52
CA SER A 395 6.62 18.15 12.35
C SER A 395 5.42 17.29 12.73
N ALA A 396 5.62 16.32 13.63
CA ALA A 396 4.54 15.45 14.13
C ALA A 396 3.50 16.24 14.94
N MET A 397 3.92 17.23 15.74
CA MET A 397 3.01 18.12 16.47
C MET A 397 2.19 18.98 15.52
N LEU A 398 2.82 19.56 14.50
CA LEU A 398 2.12 20.37 13.49
C LEU A 398 1.09 19.55 12.72
N LEU A 399 1.44 18.32 12.31
CA LEU A 399 0.51 17.41 11.66
C LEU A 399 -0.68 17.08 12.58
N ALA A 400 -0.43 16.79 13.85
CA ALA A 400 -1.47 16.48 14.82
C ALA A 400 -2.40 17.69 15.08
N GLU A 401 -1.86 18.90 15.18
CA GLU A 401 -2.63 20.14 15.34
C GLU A 401 -3.54 20.38 14.14
N LYS A 402 -2.99 20.30 12.94
CA LYS A 402 -3.78 20.45 11.71
C LYS A 402 -4.78 19.33 11.50
N GLY A 403 -4.42 18.11 11.85
CA GLY A 403 -5.35 16.97 11.85
C GLY A 403 -6.55 17.22 12.78
N HIS A 404 -6.34 17.77 13.96
CA HIS A 404 -7.43 18.14 14.87
C HIS A 404 -8.33 19.25 14.28
N GLU A 405 -7.74 20.30 13.68
CA GLU A 405 -8.50 21.36 12.98
C GLU A 405 -9.36 20.78 11.85
N TRP A 406 -8.80 19.90 11.02
CA TRP A 406 -9.52 19.23 9.94
C TRP A 406 -10.66 18.35 10.45
N GLN A 407 -10.41 17.59 11.53
CA GLN A 407 -11.41 16.76 12.17
C GLN A 407 -12.61 17.59 12.63
N MET A 408 -12.39 18.69 13.32
CA MET A 408 -13.46 19.57 13.78
C MET A 408 -14.30 20.15 12.62
N ARG A 409 -13.66 20.51 11.50
CA ARG A 409 -14.36 21.01 10.30
C ARG A 409 -15.24 19.92 9.66
N LEU A 410 -14.72 18.70 9.54
CA LEU A 410 -15.43 17.55 8.99
C LEU A 410 -16.63 17.16 9.86
N GLU A 411 -16.43 17.05 11.18
CA GLU A 411 -17.50 16.72 12.14
C GLU A 411 -18.60 17.80 12.13
N LYS A 412 -18.23 19.07 12.20
CA LYS A 412 -19.18 20.19 12.15
C LYS A 412 -20.02 20.19 10.87
N GLN A 413 -19.40 19.94 9.71
CA GLN A 413 -20.10 19.87 8.45
C GLN A 413 -21.15 18.73 8.43
N LEU A 414 -20.78 17.56 8.94
CA LEU A 414 -21.67 16.40 9.00
C LEU A 414 -22.82 16.61 9.99
N GLU A 415 -22.55 17.18 11.16
CA GLU A 415 -23.57 17.56 12.15
C GLU A 415 -24.55 18.60 11.58
N GLN A 416 -24.03 19.64 10.93
CA GLN A 416 -24.86 20.66 10.29
C GLN A 416 -25.78 20.05 9.24
N ALA A 417 -25.27 19.21 8.33
CA ALA A 417 -26.07 18.55 7.32
C ALA A 417 -27.17 17.66 7.94
N ASN A 418 -26.87 16.92 9.00
CA ASN A 418 -27.86 16.10 9.73
C ASN A 418 -28.93 16.96 10.41
N GLN A 419 -28.53 18.10 10.98
CA GLN A 419 -29.48 19.03 11.60
C GLN A 419 -30.41 19.65 10.57
N GLU A 420 -29.86 20.13 9.44
CA GLU A 420 -30.66 20.68 8.32
C GLU A 420 -31.65 19.65 7.77
N LEU A 421 -31.24 18.38 7.63
CA LEU A 421 -32.14 17.30 7.21
C LEU A 421 -33.27 17.08 8.21
N LYS A 422 -32.98 17.02 9.50
CA LYS A 422 -33.99 16.88 10.56
C LYS A 422 -35.00 18.02 10.56
N ILE A 423 -34.56 19.26 10.41
CA ILE A 423 -35.42 20.44 10.34
C ILE A 423 -36.35 20.34 9.13
N LEU A 424 -35.79 20.06 7.94
CA LEU A 424 -36.55 19.90 6.70
C LEU A 424 -37.63 18.83 6.83
N LEU A 425 -37.29 17.66 7.40
CA LEU A 425 -38.23 16.56 7.59
C LEU A 425 -39.34 16.93 8.56
N ALA A 426 -39.07 17.69 9.62
CA ALA A 426 -40.06 18.17 10.59
C ALA A 426 -41.02 19.21 9.97
N GLU A 427 -40.50 20.13 9.14
CA GLU A 427 -41.32 21.12 8.42
C GLU A 427 -42.27 20.44 7.42
N GLU A 428 -41.82 19.42 6.72
CA GLU A 428 -42.57 18.74 5.68
C GLU A 428 -43.56 17.67 6.20
N ALA A 429 -43.47 17.34 7.52
CA ALA A 429 -44.39 16.44 8.23
C ALA A 429 -45.65 17.17 8.79
N GLN A 430 -45.61 18.52 8.84
CA GLN A 430 -46.74 19.37 9.24
C GLN A 430 -47.64 19.69 8.06
#